data_480a645f4e2dc53ba98678b3799e93c0
#
_entry.id   480a645f4e2dc53ba98678b3799e93c0
#
_cell.length_a   1.000
_cell.length_b   1.000
_cell.length_c   1.000
_cell.angle_alpha   90.00
_cell.angle_beta   90.00
_cell.angle_gamma   90.00
#
_symmetry.space_group_name_H-M   'P 1'
#
loop_
_entity.id
_entity.type
_entity.pdbx_description
1 polymer ?
#
loop_
_entity_poly.entity_id
_entity_poly.type
_entity_poly.pdbx_seq_one_letter_code
_entity_poly.pdbx_strand_id
1 'polypeptide(L)'
;MKEFDHIGIVTTEPQVGESWVPFSEVWVTNPRLHPQRIEYIRPHDKPQVDPKNIGLWKLWNLPHVAYRVDDLAAAIAGEEVVLGPFEPGDFATVAFVHKDGAVVEYLQYKRLDSWFGQPTLWKPAGPPSE
;
A
#
# COMPACT_ATOMS: atom_id res chain seq x y z
N MET A 1 -4.25 12.61 -11.91
CA MET A 1 -5.50 11.86 -11.72
C MET A 1 -5.24 10.69 -10.79
N LYS A 2 -6.18 10.35 -9.93
CA LYS A 2 -6.02 9.20 -9.03
C LYS A 2 -7.13 8.19 -9.27
N GLU A 3 -6.76 6.91 -9.21
CA GLU A 3 -7.70 5.81 -9.37
C GLU A 3 -7.60 4.90 -8.15
N PHE A 4 -8.73 4.35 -7.72
CA PHE A 4 -8.74 3.41 -6.60
C PHE A 4 -7.86 2.20 -6.93
N ASP A 5 -6.99 1.83 -6.00
CA ASP A 5 -6.09 0.68 -6.14
C ASP A 5 -6.50 -0.47 -5.23
N HIS A 6 -6.49 -0.24 -3.92
CA HIS A 6 -6.80 -1.29 -2.96
C HIS A 6 -7.15 -0.72 -1.59
N ILE A 7 -7.59 -1.61 -0.71
CA ILE A 7 -7.79 -1.32 0.71
C ILE A 7 -6.83 -2.18 1.50
N GLY A 8 -6.05 -1.56 2.38
CA GLY A 8 -5.15 -2.27 3.29
C GLY A 8 -5.86 -2.60 4.60
N ILE A 9 -5.86 -3.87 4.97
CA ILE A 9 -6.45 -4.37 6.21
C ILE A 9 -5.37 -5.04 7.03
N VAL A 10 -5.20 -4.59 8.26
CA VAL A 10 -4.20 -5.17 9.16
C VAL A 10 -4.71 -6.50 9.70
N THR A 11 -3.84 -7.51 9.72
CA THR A 11 -4.14 -8.83 10.27
C THR A 11 -2.95 -9.34 11.08
N THR A 12 -3.21 -10.23 12.03
CA THR A 12 -2.16 -10.95 12.75
C THR A 12 -1.96 -12.36 12.20
N GLU A 13 -2.82 -12.81 11.29
CA GLU A 13 -2.79 -14.17 10.78
C GLU A 13 -2.00 -14.25 9.48
N PRO A 14 -1.07 -15.23 9.35
CA PRO A 14 -0.36 -15.43 8.08
C PRO A 14 -1.33 -15.68 6.93
N GLN A 15 -1.02 -15.11 5.77
CA GLN A 15 -1.83 -15.23 4.57
C GLN A 15 -1.04 -15.97 3.49
N VAL A 16 -1.75 -16.70 2.63
CA VAL A 16 -1.11 -17.38 1.49
C VAL A 16 -0.59 -16.31 0.52
N GLY A 17 0.64 -16.50 0.05
CA GLY A 17 1.23 -15.62 -0.96
C GLY A 17 1.76 -14.30 -0.45
N GLU A 18 2.07 -14.22 0.84
CA GLU A 18 2.64 -12.99 1.42
C GLU A 18 4.00 -12.66 0.82
N SER A 19 4.27 -11.36 0.66
CA SER A 19 5.59 -10.83 0.32
C SER A 19 6.06 -9.90 1.42
N TRP A 20 7.37 -9.95 1.70
CA TRP A 20 7.98 -9.15 2.76
C TRP A 20 8.37 -7.76 2.24
N VAL A 21 8.07 -6.73 3.01
CA VAL A 21 8.44 -5.35 2.70
C VAL A 21 9.44 -4.87 3.76
N PRO A 22 10.74 -4.81 3.44
CA PRO A 22 11.77 -4.49 4.45
C PRO A 22 11.62 -3.10 5.07
N PHE A 23 11.27 -2.12 4.26
CA PHE A 23 11.19 -0.75 4.74
C PHE A 23 10.17 -0.59 5.87
N SER A 24 9.02 -1.21 5.74
CA SER A 24 7.93 -1.07 6.71
C SER A 24 7.78 -2.27 7.63
N GLU A 25 8.58 -3.32 7.44
CA GLU A 25 8.60 -4.53 8.27
C GLU A 25 7.23 -5.19 8.37
N VAL A 26 6.59 -5.36 7.20
CA VAL A 26 5.29 -6.02 7.09
C VAL A 26 5.32 -7.07 6.00
N TRP A 27 4.44 -8.06 6.13
CA TRP A 27 4.10 -9.00 5.07
C TRP A 27 2.82 -8.50 4.40
N VAL A 28 2.74 -8.56 3.08
CA VAL A 28 1.57 -8.07 2.34
C VAL A 28 1.12 -9.10 1.31
N THR A 29 -0.19 -9.14 1.07
CA THR A 29 -0.75 -9.97 0.01
C THR A 29 -0.98 -9.13 -1.24
N ASN A 30 -1.21 -9.81 -2.38
CA ASN A 30 -1.46 -9.15 -3.65
C ASN A 30 -2.96 -8.79 -3.76
N PRO A 31 -3.31 -7.50 -3.71
CA PRO A 31 -4.72 -7.10 -3.76
C PRO A 31 -5.38 -7.38 -5.11
N ARG A 32 -4.58 -7.54 -6.16
CA ARG A 32 -5.13 -7.83 -7.50
C ARG A 32 -5.77 -9.21 -7.57
N LEU A 33 -5.40 -10.11 -6.65
CA LEU A 33 -5.94 -11.46 -6.59
C LEU A 33 -7.15 -11.55 -5.67
N HIS A 34 -7.53 -10.46 -5.02
CA HIS A 34 -8.66 -10.43 -4.09
C HIS A 34 -9.89 -9.78 -4.76
N PRO A 35 -11.08 -10.38 -4.62
CA PRO A 35 -12.29 -9.87 -5.28
C PRO A 35 -12.62 -8.41 -4.93
N GLN A 36 -12.37 -8.00 -3.68
CA GLN A 36 -12.60 -6.63 -3.23
C GLN A 36 -11.31 -5.79 -3.22
N ARG A 37 -10.21 -6.30 -3.79
CA ARG A 37 -8.91 -5.63 -3.79
C ARG A 37 -8.43 -5.33 -2.39
N ILE A 38 -8.56 -6.29 -1.49
CA ILE A 38 -8.00 -6.18 -0.15
C ILE A 38 -6.56 -6.66 -0.17
N GLU A 39 -5.67 -5.82 0.36
CA GLU A 39 -4.30 -6.19 0.67
C GLU A 39 -4.24 -6.42 2.17
N TYR A 40 -3.91 -7.64 2.59
CA TYR A 40 -3.71 -7.90 4.01
C TYR A 40 -2.30 -7.51 4.40
N ILE A 41 -2.21 -6.74 5.48
CA ILE A 41 -0.95 -6.23 6.03
C ILE A 41 -0.72 -6.95 7.34
N ARG A 42 0.35 -7.75 7.42
CA ARG A 42 0.70 -8.45 8.66
C ARG A 42 2.01 -7.90 9.18
N PRO A 43 1.99 -7.07 10.23
CA PRO A 43 3.21 -6.52 10.80
C PRO A 43 4.09 -7.60 11.40
N HIS A 44 5.37 -7.32 11.52
CA HIS A 44 6.30 -8.17 12.25
C HIS A 44 5.76 -8.44 13.66
N ASP A 45 6.08 -9.61 14.21
CA ASP A 45 5.47 -10.12 15.44
C ASP A 45 5.49 -9.17 16.63
N LYS A 46 6.49 -8.29 16.69
CA LYS A 46 6.61 -7.33 17.79
C LYS A 46 6.91 -5.95 17.23
N PRO A 47 5.91 -5.30 16.62
CA PRO A 47 6.12 -3.96 16.11
C PRO A 47 6.47 -3.03 17.28
N GLN A 48 7.63 -2.40 17.19
CA GLN A 48 8.03 -1.41 18.16
C GLN A 48 7.28 -0.12 17.86
N VAL A 49 6.58 0.38 18.87
CA VAL A 49 5.98 1.70 18.74
C VAL A 49 7.07 2.73 18.98
N ASP A 50 7.60 3.28 17.91
CA ASP A 50 8.53 4.40 18.02
C ASP A 50 7.71 5.69 17.89
N PRO A 51 7.63 6.51 18.94
CA PRO A 51 6.87 7.77 18.86
C PRO A 51 7.38 8.69 17.74
N LYS A 52 8.63 8.49 17.29
CA LYS A 52 9.20 9.25 16.19
C LYS A 52 8.78 8.71 14.82
N ASN A 53 8.13 7.56 14.79
CA ASN A 53 7.72 6.93 13.54
C ASN A 53 6.23 6.58 13.58
N ILE A 54 5.44 7.62 13.72
CA ILE A 54 3.98 7.48 13.78
C ILE A 54 3.41 6.88 12.49
N GLY A 55 4.09 7.09 11.37
CA GLY A 55 3.64 6.52 10.09
C GLY A 55 3.66 5.01 10.09
N LEU A 56 4.74 4.40 10.60
CA LEU A 56 4.79 2.94 10.72
C LEU A 56 3.72 2.43 11.68
N TRP A 57 3.54 3.10 12.82
CA TRP A 57 2.48 2.70 13.76
C TRP A 57 1.11 2.71 13.09
N LYS A 58 0.83 3.73 12.28
CA LYS A 58 -0.44 3.84 11.57
C LYS A 58 -0.60 2.70 10.55
N LEU A 59 0.46 2.40 9.79
CA LEU A 59 0.42 1.30 8.84
C LEU A 59 0.17 -0.04 9.54
N TRP A 60 0.81 -0.26 10.69
CA TRP A 60 0.71 -1.52 11.42
C TRP A 60 -0.62 -1.71 12.16
N ASN A 61 -1.36 -0.64 12.41
CA ASN A 61 -2.52 -0.71 13.31
C ASN A 61 -3.83 -0.23 12.69
N LEU A 62 -3.78 0.52 11.61
CA LEU A 62 -4.97 1.13 11.02
C LEU A 62 -5.17 0.66 9.59
N PRO A 63 -6.42 0.54 9.14
CA PRO A 63 -6.67 0.30 7.73
C PRO A 63 -6.29 1.53 6.91
N HIS A 64 -6.04 1.31 5.62
CA HIS A 64 -5.80 2.43 4.70
C HIS A 64 -6.49 2.18 3.38
N VAL A 65 -6.81 3.27 2.69
CA VAL A 65 -7.29 3.22 1.31
C VAL A 65 -6.16 3.69 0.40
N ALA A 66 -6.00 3.01 -0.72
CA ALA A 66 -4.89 3.27 -1.63
C ALA A 66 -5.38 3.67 -3.01
N TYR A 67 -4.70 4.66 -3.58
CA TYR A 67 -4.99 5.19 -4.91
C TYR A 67 -3.73 5.15 -5.77
N ARG A 68 -3.91 4.76 -7.03
CA ARG A 68 -2.88 4.87 -8.03
C ARG A 68 -2.86 6.29 -8.58
N VAL A 69 -1.66 6.86 -8.72
CA VAL A 69 -1.46 8.21 -9.25
C VAL A 69 -0.41 8.19 -10.35
N ASP A 70 -0.47 9.18 -11.24
CA ASP A 70 0.50 9.30 -12.33
C ASP A 70 1.79 9.96 -11.85
N ASP A 71 1.70 10.84 -10.86
CA ASP A 71 2.83 11.62 -10.35
C ASP A 71 2.72 11.70 -8.83
N LEU A 72 3.53 10.89 -8.14
CA LEU A 72 3.49 10.83 -6.68
C LEU A 72 3.89 12.15 -6.04
N ALA A 73 4.92 12.80 -6.56
CA ALA A 73 5.37 14.07 -5.98
C ALA A 73 4.26 15.11 -6.04
N ALA A 74 3.53 15.17 -7.14
CA ALA A 74 2.40 16.09 -7.25
C ALA A 74 1.24 15.69 -6.34
N ALA A 75 0.99 14.40 -6.20
CA ALA A 75 -0.11 13.91 -5.37
C ALA A 75 0.09 14.23 -3.89
N ILE A 76 1.32 14.19 -3.40
CA ILE A 76 1.61 14.45 -1.98
C ILE A 76 1.96 15.90 -1.68
N ALA A 77 2.08 16.75 -2.69
CA ALA A 77 2.41 18.16 -2.47
C ALA A 77 1.32 18.82 -1.63
N GLY A 78 1.73 19.41 -0.50
CA GLY A 78 0.78 20.05 0.41
C GLY A 78 0.01 19.10 1.32
N GLU A 79 0.23 17.80 1.20
CA GLU A 79 -0.42 16.80 2.06
C GLU A 79 0.41 16.53 3.31
N GLU A 80 -0.23 16.03 4.34
CA GLU A 80 0.45 15.61 5.56
C GLU A 80 1.02 14.21 5.36
N VAL A 81 2.26 14.12 4.87
CA VAL A 81 2.93 12.83 4.64
C VAL A 81 3.36 12.24 5.98
N VAL A 82 2.94 11.02 6.27
CA VAL A 82 3.27 10.34 7.52
C VAL A 82 4.27 9.21 7.32
N LEU A 83 4.43 8.69 6.09
CA LEU A 83 5.39 7.64 5.79
C LEU A 83 5.77 7.70 4.32
N GLY A 84 7.08 7.66 4.05
CA GLY A 84 7.59 7.65 2.68
C GLY A 84 7.89 9.04 2.13
N PRO A 85 8.12 9.16 0.81
CA PRO A 85 8.05 8.10 -0.21
C PRO A 85 9.09 6.99 -0.03
N PHE A 86 8.71 5.77 -0.42
CA PHE A 86 9.64 4.65 -0.45
C PHE A 86 9.20 3.63 -1.51
N GLU A 87 10.07 2.67 -1.80
CA GLU A 87 9.77 1.59 -2.73
C GLU A 87 9.54 0.31 -1.94
N PRO A 88 8.30 -0.22 -1.89
CA PRO A 88 8.06 -1.51 -1.22
C PRO A 88 8.71 -2.67 -1.98
N GLY A 89 8.90 -2.50 -3.27
CA GLY A 89 9.58 -3.38 -4.20
C GLY A 89 9.95 -2.56 -5.42
N ASP A 90 10.48 -3.20 -6.45
CA ASP A 90 10.97 -2.50 -7.65
C ASP A 90 9.83 -2.07 -8.60
N PHE A 91 8.60 -2.34 -8.26
CA PHE A 91 7.45 -2.12 -9.16
C PHE A 91 6.70 -0.81 -8.89
N ALA A 92 6.95 -0.14 -7.76
CA ALA A 92 6.21 1.06 -7.41
C ALA A 92 6.96 1.92 -6.40
N THR A 93 6.60 3.21 -6.37
CA THR A 93 6.97 4.13 -5.28
C THR A 93 5.68 4.53 -4.58
N VAL A 94 5.69 4.55 -3.25
CA VAL A 94 4.49 4.79 -2.46
C VAL A 94 4.75 5.83 -1.37
N ALA A 95 3.68 6.48 -0.93
CA ALA A 95 3.70 7.34 0.25
C ALA A 95 2.34 7.26 0.94
N PHE A 96 2.35 7.42 2.26
CA PHE A 96 1.14 7.45 3.06
C PHE A 96 0.95 8.85 3.61
N VAL A 97 -0.28 9.34 3.54
CA VAL A 97 -0.65 10.64 4.07
C VAL A 97 -1.81 10.48 5.04
N HIS A 98 -1.97 11.47 5.93
CA HIS A 98 -3.15 11.58 6.79
C HIS A 98 -4.09 12.59 6.15
N LYS A 99 -5.29 12.16 5.82
CA LYS A 99 -6.24 13.01 5.08
C LYS A 99 -7.67 12.67 5.50
N ASP A 100 -8.43 13.69 5.85
CA ASP A 100 -9.84 13.56 6.21
C ASP A 100 -10.07 12.52 7.33
N GLY A 101 -9.14 12.46 8.28
CA GLY A 101 -9.21 11.51 9.37
C GLY A 101 -8.82 10.08 9.03
N ALA A 102 -8.30 9.85 7.84
CA ALA A 102 -7.95 8.51 7.38
C ALA A 102 -6.49 8.43 6.93
N VAL A 103 -5.96 7.22 6.92
CA VAL A 103 -4.66 6.94 6.30
C VAL A 103 -4.91 6.62 4.83
N VAL A 104 -4.23 7.36 3.97
CA VAL A 104 -4.36 7.21 2.51
C VAL A 104 -3.00 6.93 1.93
N GLU A 105 -2.92 5.90 1.10
CA GLU A 105 -1.70 5.56 0.37
C GLU A 105 -1.83 6.03 -1.07
N TYR A 106 -0.74 6.60 -1.60
CA TYR A 106 -0.63 6.89 -3.03
C TYR A 106 0.48 6.04 -3.61
N LEU A 107 0.19 5.40 -4.76
CA LEU A 107 1.15 4.55 -5.46
C LEU A 107 1.38 5.07 -6.86
N GLN A 108 2.66 5.21 -7.22
CA GLN A 108 3.06 5.47 -8.60
C GLN A 108 3.76 4.22 -9.10
N TYR A 109 3.11 3.48 -9.99
CA TYR A 109 3.66 2.24 -10.52
C TYR A 109 4.75 2.51 -11.55
N LYS A 110 5.81 1.72 -11.46
CA LYS A 110 6.82 1.60 -12.51
C LYS A 110 6.46 0.46 -13.44
N ARG A 111 5.79 -0.57 -12.91
CA ARG A 111 5.36 -1.76 -13.65
C ARG A 111 3.97 -2.15 -13.20
N LEU A 112 3.01 -2.12 -14.10
CA LEU A 112 1.64 -2.51 -13.80
C LEU A 112 1.43 -4.02 -13.86
N ASP A 113 2.36 -4.76 -14.46
CA ASP A 113 2.24 -6.20 -14.67
C ASP A 113 3.06 -7.03 -13.68
N SER A 114 3.55 -6.41 -12.61
CA SER A 114 4.38 -7.08 -11.62
C SER A 114 3.93 -6.74 -10.21
N TRP A 115 4.02 -7.71 -9.32
CA TRP A 115 3.80 -7.53 -7.88
C TRP A 115 4.89 -8.34 -7.17
N PHE A 116 5.88 -7.65 -6.60
CA PHE A 116 7.03 -8.27 -5.93
C PHE A 116 7.68 -9.35 -6.81
N GLY A 117 7.91 -9.02 -8.09
CA GLY A 117 8.53 -9.94 -9.03
C GLY A 117 7.62 -11.00 -9.60
N GLN A 118 6.38 -11.10 -9.13
CA GLN A 118 5.41 -12.06 -9.65
C GLN A 118 4.62 -11.43 -10.79
N PRO A 119 4.55 -12.11 -11.97
CA PRO A 119 3.71 -11.61 -13.04
C PRO A 119 2.25 -11.57 -12.58
N THR A 120 1.60 -10.45 -12.80
CA THR A 120 0.19 -10.30 -12.44
C THR A 120 -0.42 -9.22 -13.30
N LEU A 121 -1.62 -9.47 -13.80
CA LEU A 121 -2.32 -8.49 -14.62
C LEU A 121 -3.02 -7.48 -13.74
N TRP A 122 -2.77 -6.21 -14.02
CA TRP A 122 -3.50 -5.13 -13.40
C TRP A 122 -4.70 -4.76 -14.26
N LYS A 123 -5.85 -4.67 -13.61
CA LYS A 123 -7.05 -4.14 -14.26
C LYS A 123 -7.49 -2.90 -13.52
N PRO A 124 -7.80 -1.81 -14.23
CA PRO A 124 -8.30 -0.61 -13.56
C PRO A 124 -9.54 -0.91 -12.74
N ALA A 125 -9.77 -0.11 -11.72
CA ALA A 125 -11.01 -0.15 -10.99
C ALA A 125 -12.16 0.23 -11.92
N GLY A 126 -13.33 -0.37 -11.69
CA GLY A 126 -14.50 -0.15 -12.53
C GLY A 126 -14.89 -1.40 -13.29
N PRO A 127 -15.81 -1.28 -14.25
CA PRO A 127 -16.24 -2.45 -15.01
C PRO A 127 -15.05 -3.08 -15.73
N PRO A 128 -14.94 -4.41 -15.73
CA PRO A 128 -13.90 -5.06 -16.50
C PRO A 128 -14.11 -4.80 -17.98
N SER A 129 -13.01 -4.56 -18.70
CA SER A 129 -13.08 -4.52 -20.15
C SER A 129 -13.07 -5.96 -20.67
N GLU A 130 -13.98 -6.25 -21.53
CA GLU A 130 -14.14 -7.59 -22.09
C GLU A 130 -13.23 -7.87 -23.26
#